data_52807d279b0c3b197abe5ac0a002539f
#
_entry.id   52807d279b0c3b197abe5ac0a002539f
#
_cell.length_a   1.000
_cell.length_b   1.000
_cell.length_c   1.000
_cell.angle_alpha   90.00
_cell.angle_beta   90.00
_cell.angle_gamma   90.00
#
_symmetry.space_group_name_H-M   'P 1'
#
loop_
_entity.id
_entity.type
_entity.pdbx_description
1 polymer ?
#
loop_
_entity_poly.entity_id
_entity_poly.type
_entity_poly.pdbx_seq_one_letter_code
_entity_poly.pdbx_strand_id
1 'polypeptide(L)'
;MAGDYIITGGRPLNGTVRVPAAKNSVLPLLAASLLCSGPVRLCGVPELADVAESLALLRSAGCTAERQGADVRVDGVPGSGTLAAGPAGRMRASILFCAPLLARLGRAQTVLPGGCRIGARPIDLHLAGLVQMGACPQLEGERLLLTAPAGLHGADITLRFPSVGATETLLLAAALAQGETTLRGAAREPEIEDLAAFLNRCGGRVQGAGTGTVRVQGVRRLHGCSFAPLPDRITAATFACACAAAGGRVELAGCAPRLYAPVLEILEQMGCGVVRRSDAAVITRFGRLYGPGRVFTGAYPALATDAAPLLAAVLLCAEGPGSIEDVIFERRFGCAAGFAALGGRVRVEGRTLYAEPGGTLQGTVLEAPDLRGGAALVIAALAAQGSSRITHTEFIDRGYADFAQKLTALGGQIARETPRGADCPKKRTSET
;
A
#
# COMPACT_ATOMS: atom_id res chain seq x y z
N MET A 1 7.78 0.76 -16.89
CA MET A 1 8.20 1.76 -17.90
C MET A 1 7.66 3.10 -17.44
N ALA A 2 8.52 4.09 -17.23
CA ALA A 2 8.09 5.44 -16.88
C ALA A 2 7.40 6.08 -18.10
N GLY A 3 6.24 6.70 -17.89
CA GLY A 3 5.50 7.41 -18.93
C GLY A 3 4.27 8.06 -18.32
N ASP A 4 3.82 9.17 -18.90
CA ASP A 4 2.66 9.91 -18.42
C ASP A 4 1.36 9.17 -18.72
N TYR A 5 0.34 9.34 -17.89
CA TYR A 5 -1.01 8.94 -18.24
C TYR A 5 -1.71 10.06 -18.98
N ILE A 6 -2.28 9.74 -20.14
CA ILE A 6 -3.20 10.60 -20.88
C ILE A 6 -4.60 10.06 -20.70
N ILE A 7 -5.49 10.85 -20.11
CA ILE A 7 -6.84 10.42 -19.71
C ILE A 7 -7.85 11.34 -20.37
N THR A 8 -8.77 10.78 -21.16
CA THR A 8 -9.94 11.51 -21.64
C THR A 8 -11.13 11.10 -20.79
N GLY A 9 -11.64 12.04 -20.00
CA GLY A 9 -12.72 11.80 -19.05
C GLY A 9 -14.13 11.83 -19.67
N GLY A 10 -15.13 11.80 -18.79
CA GLY A 10 -16.55 11.89 -19.19
C GLY A 10 -17.16 10.59 -19.72
N ARG A 11 -16.48 9.46 -19.58
CA ARG A 11 -17.02 8.13 -19.96
C ARG A 11 -17.31 7.27 -18.74
N PRO A 12 -18.51 6.62 -18.69
CA PRO A 12 -18.84 5.72 -17.61
C PRO A 12 -17.98 4.43 -17.69
N LEU A 13 -17.63 3.90 -16.52
CA LEU A 13 -16.90 2.65 -16.40
C LEU A 13 -17.87 1.47 -16.25
N ASN A 14 -17.69 0.41 -17.07
CA ASN A 14 -18.54 -0.77 -17.03
C ASN A 14 -17.70 -2.04 -17.18
N GLY A 15 -18.03 -3.06 -16.40
CA GLY A 15 -17.35 -4.36 -16.49
C GLY A 15 -16.94 -4.92 -15.14
N THR A 16 -15.97 -5.84 -15.19
CA THR A 16 -15.47 -6.55 -14.00
C THR A 16 -13.97 -6.34 -13.86
N VAL A 17 -13.53 -6.02 -12.65
CA VAL A 17 -12.11 -6.01 -12.26
C VAL A 17 -11.87 -7.15 -11.28
N ARG A 18 -10.93 -8.04 -11.61
CA ARG A 18 -10.37 -8.96 -10.63
C ARG A 18 -9.35 -8.22 -9.77
N VAL A 19 -9.63 -8.17 -8.47
CA VAL A 19 -8.77 -7.48 -7.51
C VAL A 19 -7.48 -8.30 -7.30
N PRO A 20 -6.28 -7.72 -7.49
CA PRO A 20 -5.01 -8.42 -7.29
C PRO A 20 -4.72 -8.65 -5.81
N ALA A 21 -3.67 -9.43 -5.51
CA ALA A 21 -3.16 -9.56 -4.15
C ALA A 21 -2.67 -8.21 -3.61
N ALA A 22 -2.83 -8.03 -2.29
CA ALA A 22 -2.52 -6.78 -1.61
C ALA A 22 -1.02 -6.53 -1.53
N LYS A 23 -0.56 -5.38 -2.03
CA LYS A 23 0.80 -4.93 -1.82
C LYS A 23 1.20 -4.97 -0.35
N ASN A 24 0.34 -4.44 0.51
CA ASN A 24 0.61 -4.33 1.96
C ASN A 24 0.61 -5.68 2.69
N SER A 25 0.12 -6.76 2.05
CA SER A 25 0.30 -8.13 2.51
C SER A 25 1.56 -8.76 1.91
N VAL A 26 1.77 -8.62 0.62
CA VAL A 26 2.92 -9.23 -0.09
C VAL A 26 4.26 -8.80 0.50
N LEU A 27 4.46 -7.52 0.85
CA LEU A 27 5.73 -7.01 1.34
C LEU A 27 6.13 -7.64 2.70
N PRO A 28 5.26 -7.69 3.74
CA PRO A 28 5.60 -8.38 4.98
C PRO A 28 5.75 -9.90 4.81
N LEU A 29 5.02 -10.54 3.88
CA LEU A 29 5.18 -11.96 3.57
C LEU A 29 6.53 -12.26 2.91
N LEU A 30 7.02 -11.39 2.02
CA LEU A 30 8.37 -11.46 1.47
C LEU A 30 9.43 -11.31 2.57
N ALA A 31 9.25 -10.37 3.50
CA ALA A 31 10.15 -10.26 4.66
C ALA A 31 10.09 -11.51 5.54
N ALA A 32 8.89 -12.06 5.80
CA ALA A 32 8.69 -13.27 6.59
C ALA A 32 9.35 -14.51 5.98
N SER A 33 9.53 -14.56 4.65
CA SER A 33 10.20 -15.68 3.99
C SER A 33 11.65 -15.87 4.47
N LEU A 34 12.32 -14.81 4.95
CA LEU A 34 13.64 -14.88 5.58
C LEU A 34 13.67 -15.72 6.86
N LEU A 35 12.53 -15.91 7.53
CA LEU A 35 12.42 -16.75 8.73
C LEU A 35 12.35 -18.25 8.39
N CYS A 36 12.00 -18.58 7.16
CA CYS A 36 11.78 -19.97 6.74
C CYS A 36 13.11 -20.66 6.40
N SER A 37 13.18 -21.97 6.64
CA SER A 37 14.35 -22.81 6.33
C SER A 37 14.12 -23.70 5.12
N GLY A 38 13.10 -23.43 4.32
CA GLY A 38 12.78 -24.10 3.07
C GLY A 38 12.07 -23.15 2.13
N PRO A 39 11.80 -23.56 0.88
CA PRO A 39 11.27 -22.70 -0.15
C PRO A 39 9.88 -22.17 0.20
N VAL A 40 9.68 -20.88 -0.03
CA VAL A 40 8.40 -20.17 0.06
C VAL A 40 7.95 -19.81 -1.34
N ARG A 41 6.68 -20.14 -1.67
CA ARG A 41 6.02 -19.71 -2.89
C ARG A 41 4.85 -18.82 -2.53
N LEU A 42 4.89 -17.55 -2.93
CA LEU A 42 3.76 -16.64 -2.85
C LEU A 42 3.04 -16.62 -4.19
N CYS A 43 1.75 -16.96 -4.18
CA CYS A 43 0.94 -17.11 -5.39
C CYS A 43 0.25 -15.79 -5.76
N GLY A 44 0.20 -15.47 -7.05
CA GLY A 44 -0.57 -14.32 -7.56
C GLY A 44 -0.01 -12.95 -7.13
N VAL A 45 1.29 -12.83 -6.94
CA VAL A 45 1.96 -11.59 -6.51
C VAL A 45 1.92 -10.56 -7.64
N PRO A 46 1.34 -9.36 -7.44
CA PRO A 46 1.28 -8.33 -8.47
C PRO A 46 2.68 -7.82 -8.86
N GLU A 47 2.81 -7.37 -10.10
CA GLU A 47 4.04 -6.76 -10.59
C GLU A 47 4.09 -5.29 -10.18
N LEU A 48 4.80 -5.01 -9.09
CA LEU A 48 4.94 -3.70 -8.48
C LEU A 48 6.42 -3.36 -8.27
N ALA A 49 6.75 -2.07 -8.35
CA ALA A 49 8.12 -1.61 -8.07
C ALA A 49 8.58 -2.00 -6.66
N ASP A 50 7.73 -1.85 -5.64
CA ASP A 50 8.06 -2.21 -4.26
C ASP A 50 8.28 -3.75 -4.09
N VAL A 51 7.64 -4.59 -4.89
CA VAL A 51 7.93 -6.04 -4.93
C VAL A 51 9.31 -6.30 -5.53
N ALA A 52 9.66 -5.63 -6.63
CA ALA A 52 10.98 -5.77 -7.24
C ALA A 52 12.11 -5.35 -6.28
N GLU A 53 11.93 -4.24 -5.53
CA GLU A 53 12.86 -3.81 -4.48
C GLU A 53 12.96 -4.85 -3.35
N SER A 54 11.84 -5.46 -2.94
CA SER A 54 11.82 -6.53 -1.93
C SER A 54 12.63 -7.75 -2.38
N LEU A 55 12.49 -8.16 -3.64
CA LEU A 55 13.28 -9.26 -4.21
C LEU A 55 14.78 -8.91 -4.21
N ALA A 56 15.15 -7.67 -4.50
CA ALA A 56 16.53 -7.21 -4.42
C ALA A 56 17.08 -7.25 -2.98
N LEU A 57 16.25 -6.89 -1.97
CA LEU A 57 16.62 -7.02 -0.55
C LEU A 57 16.84 -8.47 -0.15
N LEU A 58 15.96 -9.39 -0.56
CA LEU A 58 16.10 -10.83 -0.29
C LEU A 58 17.40 -11.39 -0.89
N ARG A 59 17.73 -11.01 -2.13
CA ARG A 59 18.99 -11.40 -2.78
C ARG A 59 20.21 -10.83 -2.05
N SER A 60 20.17 -9.58 -1.59
CA SER A 60 21.25 -8.97 -0.82
C SER A 60 21.47 -9.65 0.54
N ALA A 61 20.42 -10.25 1.10
CA ALA A 61 20.52 -11.09 2.29
C ALA A 61 21.08 -12.49 2.03
N GLY A 62 21.31 -12.86 0.76
CA GLY A 62 21.87 -14.15 0.35
C GLY A 62 20.85 -15.22 -0.03
N CYS A 63 19.56 -14.86 -0.15
CA CYS A 63 18.51 -15.77 -0.61
C CYS A 63 18.36 -15.74 -2.13
N THR A 64 17.92 -16.86 -2.73
CA THR A 64 17.37 -16.85 -4.09
C THR A 64 15.95 -16.32 -4.05
N ALA A 65 15.64 -15.28 -4.84
CA ALA A 65 14.32 -14.69 -4.89
C ALA A 65 13.98 -14.36 -6.35
N GLU A 66 12.98 -15.07 -6.90
CA GLU A 66 12.66 -15.04 -8.32
C GLU A 66 11.16 -14.96 -8.55
N ARG A 67 10.78 -14.24 -9.62
CA ARG A 67 9.43 -14.25 -10.14
C ARG A 67 9.29 -15.39 -11.15
N GLN A 68 8.23 -16.18 -11.00
CA GLN A 68 7.86 -17.27 -11.89
C GLN A 68 6.42 -17.06 -12.36
N GLY A 69 6.26 -16.32 -13.45
CA GLY A 69 4.94 -15.84 -13.90
C GLY A 69 4.30 -14.90 -12.88
N ALA A 70 3.09 -15.21 -12.45
CA ALA A 70 2.40 -14.46 -11.41
C ALA A 70 2.85 -14.77 -9.98
N ASP A 71 3.72 -15.78 -9.79
CA ASP A 71 4.16 -16.20 -8.47
C ASP A 71 5.59 -15.67 -8.17
N VAL A 72 5.92 -15.64 -6.90
CA VAL A 72 7.28 -15.38 -6.42
C VAL A 72 7.75 -16.56 -5.60
N ARG A 73 8.94 -17.08 -5.90
CA ARG A 73 9.64 -18.09 -5.13
C ARG A 73 10.83 -17.47 -4.40
N VAL A 74 10.91 -17.73 -3.11
CA VAL A 74 12.06 -17.38 -2.26
C VAL A 74 12.62 -18.67 -1.68
N ASP A 75 13.94 -18.87 -1.78
CA ASP A 75 14.62 -20.06 -1.29
C ASP A 75 15.99 -19.68 -0.69
N GLY A 76 16.48 -20.53 0.18
CA GLY A 76 17.75 -20.34 0.88
C GLY A 76 17.59 -19.67 2.24
N VAL A 77 18.68 -19.79 3.01
CA VAL A 77 18.81 -19.20 4.34
C VAL A 77 19.63 -17.91 4.22
N PRO A 78 19.22 -16.79 4.84
CA PRO A 78 20.01 -15.57 4.77
C PRO A 78 21.43 -15.81 5.34
N GLY A 79 22.42 -15.43 4.55
CA GLY A 79 23.85 -15.48 4.92
C GLY A 79 24.43 -14.12 5.26
N SER A 80 23.69 -13.04 4.98
CA SER A 80 24.11 -11.66 5.26
C SER A 80 23.03 -10.92 6.07
N GLY A 81 23.45 -10.27 7.15
CA GLY A 81 22.63 -9.34 7.90
C GLY A 81 22.59 -7.92 7.32
N THR A 82 23.21 -7.67 6.17
CA THR A 82 23.27 -6.33 5.55
C THR A 82 22.38 -6.26 4.32
N LEU A 83 21.42 -5.36 4.34
CA LEU A 83 20.53 -5.07 3.24
C LEU A 83 21.14 -4.04 2.27
N ALA A 84 20.91 -4.22 0.97
CA ALA A 84 21.36 -3.26 -0.04
C ALA A 84 20.73 -1.87 0.16
N ALA A 85 21.57 -0.83 0.28
CA ALA A 85 21.14 0.53 0.63
C ALA A 85 20.19 1.13 -0.43
N GLY A 86 20.44 0.91 -1.72
CA GLY A 86 19.59 1.44 -2.81
C GLY A 86 18.13 0.99 -2.67
N PRO A 87 17.84 -0.33 -2.74
CA PRO A 87 16.48 -0.85 -2.52
C PRO A 87 15.89 -0.44 -1.18
N ALA A 88 16.67 -0.48 -0.09
CA ALA A 88 16.20 -0.12 1.25
C ALA A 88 15.77 1.35 1.34
N GLY A 89 16.54 2.27 0.76
CA GLY A 89 16.25 3.71 0.78
C GLY A 89 15.05 4.11 -0.11
N ARG A 90 14.69 3.29 -1.10
CA ARG A 90 13.53 3.58 -1.97
C ARG A 90 12.18 3.08 -1.41
N MET A 91 12.19 2.21 -0.43
CA MET A 91 10.99 1.55 0.06
C MET A 91 10.80 1.69 1.57
N ARG A 92 9.62 2.17 2.01
CA ARG A 92 9.30 2.29 3.44
C ARG A 92 9.29 0.94 4.16
N ALA A 93 8.77 -0.10 3.50
CA ALA A 93 8.66 -1.44 4.06
C ALA A 93 10.02 -2.16 4.24
N SER A 94 11.15 -1.55 3.82
CA SER A 94 12.48 -2.13 4.00
C SER A 94 12.82 -2.43 5.46
N ILE A 95 12.28 -1.65 6.40
CA ILE A 95 12.47 -1.88 7.85
C ILE A 95 11.96 -3.26 8.30
N LEU A 96 10.94 -3.81 7.64
CA LEU A 96 10.38 -5.13 7.97
C LEU A 96 11.40 -6.25 7.79
N PHE A 97 12.32 -6.11 6.83
CA PHE A 97 13.36 -7.10 6.55
C PHE A 97 14.42 -7.20 7.65
N CYS A 98 14.55 -6.16 8.49
CA CYS A 98 15.50 -6.16 9.61
C CYS A 98 15.10 -7.15 10.70
N ALA A 99 13.80 -7.27 11.01
CA ALA A 99 13.32 -8.13 12.09
C ALA A 99 13.65 -9.62 11.88
N PRO A 100 13.36 -10.24 10.72
CA PRO A 100 13.74 -11.62 10.48
C PRO A 100 15.26 -11.85 10.40
N LEU A 101 16.04 -10.90 9.87
CA LEU A 101 17.50 -11.00 9.87
C LEU A 101 18.04 -10.94 11.30
N LEU A 102 17.54 -10.04 12.12
CA LEU A 102 17.91 -9.94 13.53
C LEU A 102 17.56 -11.22 14.29
N ALA A 103 16.34 -11.77 14.08
CA ALA A 103 15.92 -13.01 14.74
C ALA A 103 16.74 -14.24 14.33
N ARG A 104 17.24 -14.28 13.09
CA ARG A 104 18.03 -15.42 12.58
C ARG A 104 19.52 -15.29 12.78
N LEU A 105 20.06 -14.09 12.59
CA LEU A 105 21.51 -13.87 12.52
C LEU A 105 22.04 -13.09 13.75
N GLY A 106 21.14 -12.61 14.64
CA GLY A 106 21.50 -11.73 15.73
C GLY A 106 21.96 -10.34 15.27
N ARG A 107 21.90 -10.04 13.99
CA ARG A 107 22.31 -8.78 13.38
C ARG A 107 21.50 -8.42 12.15
N ALA A 108 21.12 -7.15 12.01
CA ALA A 108 20.57 -6.57 10.79
C ALA A 108 21.10 -5.16 10.57
N GLN A 109 21.50 -4.83 9.34
CA GLN A 109 21.99 -3.50 8.98
C GLN A 109 21.25 -3.01 7.73
N THR A 110 20.79 -1.76 7.77
CA THR A 110 20.09 -1.11 6.67
C THR A 110 20.36 0.39 6.69
N VAL A 111 19.83 1.12 5.69
CA VAL A 111 19.67 2.58 5.77
C VAL A 111 18.25 2.91 6.25
N LEU A 112 18.05 4.11 6.77
CA LEU A 112 16.72 4.58 7.15
C LEU A 112 15.76 4.43 5.96
N PRO A 113 14.57 3.87 6.19
CA PRO A 113 13.63 3.60 5.11
C PRO A 113 13.14 4.88 4.47
N GLY A 114 13.30 5.01 3.16
CA GLY A 114 12.78 6.09 2.35
C GLY A 114 11.28 6.01 2.11
N GLY A 115 10.78 6.78 1.20
CA GLY A 115 9.42 6.59 0.70
C GLY A 115 8.52 7.81 0.70
N CYS A 116 7.30 7.74 1.18
CA CYS A 116 6.18 8.60 0.87
C CYS A 116 6.23 9.98 1.54
N ARG A 117 5.77 11.03 0.82
CA ARG A 117 5.76 12.45 1.26
C ARG A 117 4.53 12.85 2.09
N ILE A 118 3.78 11.89 2.64
CA ILE A 118 2.48 12.11 3.31
C ILE A 118 2.57 12.55 4.78
N GLY A 119 3.76 12.69 5.34
CA GLY A 119 4.00 13.10 6.72
C GLY A 119 5.14 12.36 7.39
N ALA A 120 5.39 12.68 8.67
CA ALA A 120 6.38 11.99 9.47
C ALA A 120 5.97 10.52 9.69
N ARG A 121 6.91 9.62 9.43
CA ARG A 121 6.70 8.16 9.62
C ARG A 121 7.89 7.60 10.40
N PRO A 122 8.00 7.94 11.69
CA PRO A 122 9.12 7.49 12.52
C PRO A 122 9.10 5.96 12.65
N ILE A 123 10.27 5.39 12.94
CA ILE A 123 10.42 3.95 13.22
C ILE A 123 10.57 3.67 14.72
N ASP A 124 10.28 4.66 15.55
CA ASP A 124 10.44 4.63 17.01
C ASP A 124 9.67 3.48 17.66
N LEU A 125 8.41 3.20 17.23
CA LEU A 125 7.63 2.08 17.74
C LEU A 125 8.24 0.72 17.37
N HIS A 126 8.82 0.61 16.16
CA HIS A 126 9.55 -0.59 15.75
C HIS A 126 10.75 -0.83 16.65
N LEU A 127 11.59 0.20 16.84
CA LEU A 127 12.81 0.10 17.64
C LEU A 127 12.50 -0.11 19.11
N ALA A 128 11.53 0.62 19.68
CA ALA A 128 11.15 0.48 21.08
C ALA A 128 10.67 -0.93 21.43
N GLY A 129 9.90 -1.55 20.54
CA GLY A 129 9.46 -2.94 20.72
C GLY A 129 10.61 -3.94 20.58
N LEU A 130 11.48 -3.77 19.58
CA LEU A 130 12.66 -4.62 19.41
C LEU A 130 13.64 -4.52 20.60
N VAL A 131 13.81 -3.33 21.19
CA VAL A 131 14.63 -3.14 22.41
C VAL A 131 14.07 -3.94 23.58
N GLN A 132 12.75 -3.94 23.77
CA GLN A 132 12.11 -4.77 24.81
C GLN A 132 12.30 -6.27 24.57
N MET A 133 12.57 -6.69 23.33
CA MET A 133 12.90 -8.07 22.97
C MET A 133 14.41 -8.37 23.03
N GLY A 134 15.25 -7.43 23.50
CA GLY A 134 16.70 -7.61 23.65
C GLY A 134 17.56 -7.11 22.48
N ALA A 135 17.00 -6.34 21.55
CA ALA A 135 17.77 -5.72 20.49
C ALA A 135 18.47 -4.45 20.96
N CYS A 136 19.65 -4.18 20.39
CA CYS A 136 20.46 -2.99 20.59
C CYS A 136 20.54 -2.20 19.28
N PRO A 137 19.70 -1.16 19.07
CA PRO A 137 19.77 -0.31 17.88
C PRO A 137 20.89 0.72 18.00
N GLN A 138 21.61 0.92 16.89
CA GLN A 138 22.60 1.99 16.72
C GLN A 138 22.29 2.72 15.42
N LEU A 139 22.22 4.05 15.49
CA LEU A 139 21.94 4.91 14.34
C LEU A 139 23.13 5.84 14.11
N GLU A 140 23.77 5.73 12.95
CA GLU A 140 24.87 6.58 12.52
C GLU A 140 24.50 7.26 11.18
N GLY A 141 24.09 8.52 11.24
CA GLY A 141 23.53 9.22 10.10
C GLY A 141 22.26 8.51 9.63
N GLU A 142 22.25 8.04 8.36
CA GLU A 142 21.13 7.26 7.80
C GLU A 142 21.32 5.74 7.97
N ARG A 143 22.42 5.27 8.53
CA ARG A 143 22.71 3.85 8.71
C ARG A 143 22.13 3.35 10.05
N LEU A 144 21.25 2.38 10.00
CA LEU A 144 20.69 1.68 11.15
C LEU A 144 21.34 0.31 11.28
N LEU A 145 21.96 0.04 12.42
CA LEU A 145 22.45 -1.27 12.84
C LEU A 145 21.61 -1.76 14.01
N LEU A 146 21.10 -2.96 13.90
CA LEU A 146 20.42 -3.69 14.97
C LEU A 146 21.26 -4.91 15.33
N THR A 147 21.51 -5.12 16.62
CA THR A 147 22.17 -6.35 17.12
C THR A 147 21.36 -6.97 18.25
N ALA A 148 21.45 -8.27 18.41
CA ALA A 148 20.85 -9.02 19.52
C ALA A 148 21.87 -10.07 20.01
N PRO A 149 22.88 -9.68 20.80
CA PRO A 149 23.99 -10.54 21.17
C PRO A 149 23.58 -11.80 21.95
N ALA A 150 22.51 -11.73 22.76
CA ALA A 150 21.94 -12.84 23.48
C ALA A 150 20.77 -13.52 22.74
N GLY A 151 20.51 -13.14 21.48
CA GLY A 151 19.30 -13.49 20.75
C GLY A 151 18.08 -12.66 21.18
N LEU A 152 16.98 -12.81 20.44
CA LEU A 152 15.70 -12.18 20.81
C LEU A 152 14.94 -13.05 21.80
N HIS A 153 14.27 -12.43 22.76
CA HIS A 153 13.41 -13.08 23.73
C HIS A 153 11.99 -12.49 23.74
N GLY A 154 11.03 -13.25 24.25
CA GLY A 154 9.65 -12.83 24.41
C GLY A 154 9.51 -11.65 25.38
N ALA A 155 8.52 -10.81 25.13
CA ALA A 155 8.24 -9.61 25.93
C ALA A 155 6.74 -9.28 25.93
N ASP A 156 6.28 -8.55 26.97
CA ASP A 156 4.93 -7.95 27.00
C ASP A 156 5.05 -6.49 26.54
N ILE A 157 4.65 -6.23 25.30
CA ILE A 157 4.87 -4.96 24.61
C ILE A 157 3.52 -4.25 24.42
N THR A 158 3.43 -2.98 24.83
CA THR A 158 2.25 -2.16 24.56
C THR A 158 2.60 -1.06 23.57
N LEU A 159 1.95 -1.08 22.42
CA LEU A 159 2.04 -0.01 21.42
C LEU A 159 1.12 1.13 21.82
N ARG A 160 1.66 2.38 21.89
CA ARG A 160 0.87 3.59 22.17
C ARG A 160 -0.09 3.97 21.03
N PHE A 161 0.12 3.41 19.85
CA PHE A 161 -0.68 3.59 18.63
C PHE A 161 -0.68 2.28 17.83
N PRO A 162 -1.82 1.84 17.25
CA PRO A 162 -1.91 0.61 16.48
C PRO A 162 -1.20 0.74 15.11
N SER A 163 0.12 0.81 15.16
CA SER A 163 0.97 0.92 13.97
C SER A 163 1.05 -0.41 13.24
N VAL A 164 0.61 -0.46 11.98
CA VAL A 164 0.71 -1.66 11.12
C VAL A 164 2.16 -2.12 11.02
N GLY A 165 3.06 -1.24 10.59
CA GLY A 165 4.47 -1.61 10.39
C GLY A 165 5.16 -2.05 11.68
N ALA A 166 4.90 -1.43 12.83
CA ALA A 166 5.47 -1.87 14.11
C ALA A 166 4.91 -3.25 14.51
N THR A 167 3.59 -3.48 14.33
CA THR A 167 2.97 -4.78 14.58
C THR A 167 3.61 -5.87 13.71
N GLU A 168 3.76 -5.64 12.41
CA GLU A 168 4.42 -6.57 11.48
C GLU A 168 5.86 -6.86 11.90
N THR A 169 6.65 -5.81 12.20
CA THR A 169 8.04 -5.95 12.66
C THR A 169 8.15 -6.84 13.90
N LEU A 170 7.29 -6.59 14.89
CA LEU A 170 7.32 -7.33 16.16
C LEU A 170 6.82 -8.76 16.02
N LEU A 171 5.83 -9.03 15.16
CA LEU A 171 5.41 -10.39 14.81
C LEU A 171 6.54 -11.18 14.15
N LEU A 172 7.25 -10.55 13.19
CA LEU A 172 8.39 -11.16 12.52
C LEU A 172 9.55 -11.47 13.48
N ALA A 173 9.86 -10.54 14.41
CA ALA A 173 10.89 -10.73 15.41
C ALA A 173 10.51 -11.83 16.40
N ALA A 174 9.26 -11.85 16.88
CA ALA A 174 8.75 -12.76 17.88
C ALA A 174 8.66 -14.22 17.38
N ALA A 175 8.51 -14.42 16.06
CA ALA A 175 8.30 -15.75 15.48
C ALA A 175 9.42 -16.75 15.82
N LEU A 176 10.67 -16.30 15.97
CA LEU A 176 11.82 -17.13 16.37
C LEU A 176 12.44 -16.72 17.71
N ALA A 177 11.86 -15.76 18.45
CA ALA A 177 12.34 -15.33 19.76
C ALA A 177 12.18 -16.44 20.82
N GLN A 178 13.00 -16.43 21.87
CA GLN A 178 12.86 -17.37 22.97
C GLN A 178 11.68 -16.98 23.88
N GLY A 179 10.71 -17.87 24.10
CA GLY A 179 9.57 -17.61 24.97
C GLY A 179 8.36 -17.04 24.23
N GLU A 180 7.47 -16.40 24.98
CA GLU A 180 6.22 -15.79 24.46
C GLU A 180 6.31 -14.28 24.40
N THR A 181 5.83 -13.70 23.31
CA THR A 181 5.62 -12.26 23.17
C THR A 181 4.14 -11.98 23.18
N THR A 182 3.69 -11.04 24.03
CA THR A 182 2.35 -10.46 24.01
C THR A 182 2.43 -9.03 23.49
N LEU A 183 1.75 -8.74 22.39
CA LEU A 183 1.68 -7.43 21.79
C LEU A 183 0.30 -6.82 22.02
N ARG A 184 0.21 -5.77 22.85
CA ARG A 184 -1.02 -5.01 23.15
C ARG A 184 -1.07 -3.74 22.31
N GLY A 185 -2.27 -3.28 21.98
CA GLY A 185 -2.46 -2.14 21.06
C GLY A 185 -2.00 -2.46 19.63
N ALA A 186 -2.00 -3.74 19.25
CA ALA A 186 -1.65 -4.20 17.92
C ALA A 186 -2.60 -3.64 16.87
N ALA A 187 -2.08 -3.44 15.66
CA ALA A 187 -2.88 -3.15 14.48
C ALA A 187 -3.80 -4.32 14.14
N ARG A 188 -4.99 -4.03 13.61
CA ARG A 188 -6.06 -5.01 13.40
C ARG A 188 -6.37 -5.22 11.92
N GLU A 189 -5.61 -4.59 11.05
CA GLU A 189 -5.75 -4.67 9.60
C GLU A 189 -5.72 -6.12 9.12
N PRO A 190 -6.50 -6.47 8.09
CA PRO A 190 -6.51 -7.82 7.50
C PRO A 190 -5.12 -8.33 7.08
N GLU A 191 -4.22 -7.42 6.74
CA GLU A 191 -2.83 -7.73 6.40
C GLU A 191 -2.04 -8.31 7.59
N ILE A 192 -2.42 -7.96 8.83
CA ILE A 192 -1.86 -8.56 10.06
C ILE A 192 -2.36 -9.99 10.24
N GLU A 193 -3.65 -10.24 9.96
CA GLU A 193 -4.21 -11.59 9.98
C GLU A 193 -3.55 -12.49 8.93
N ASP A 194 -3.28 -11.93 7.74
CA ASP A 194 -2.63 -12.62 6.63
C ASP A 194 -1.18 -13.01 6.97
N LEU A 195 -0.41 -12.08 7.57
CA LEU A 195 0.94 -12.35 8.07
C LEU A 195 0.93 -13.45 9.15
N ALA A 196 0.00 -13.39 10.10
CA ALA A 196 -0.15 -14.41 11.14
C ALA A 196 -0.53 -15.77 10.54
N ALA A 197 -1.43 -15.81 9.56
CA ALA A 197 -1.82 -17.02 8.85
C ALA A 197 -0.63 -17.64 8.10
N PHE A 198 0.19 -16.82 7.44
CA PHE A 198 1.42 -17.27 6.79
C PHE A 198 2.42 -17.86 7.80
N LEU A 199 2.70 -17.14 8.89
CA LEU A 199 3.62 -17.64 9.93
C LEU A 199 3.13 -18.97 10.51
N ASN A 200 1.83 -19.08 10.80
CA ASN A 200 1.22 -20.32 11.28
C ASN A 200 1.29 -21.45 10.23
N ARG A 201 1.08 -21.11 8.95
CA ARG A 201 1.24 -22.07 7.84
C ARG A 201 2.67 -22.60 7.73
N CYS A 202 3.66 -21.82 8.14
CA CYS A 202 5.07 -22.20 8.19
C CYS A 202 5.48 -22.92 9.50
N GLY A 203 4.53 -23.21 10.39
CA GLY A 203 4.78 -23.88 11.67
C GLY A 203 5.01 -22.94 12.85
N GLY A 204 4.71 -21.66 12.69
CA GLY A 204 4.65 -20.65 13.76
C GLY A 204 3.45 -20.83 14.68
N ARG A 205 3.41 -20.02 15.75
CA ARG A 205 2.35 -20.05 16.76
C ARG A 205 1.92 -18.63 17.10
N VAL A 206 1.08 -18.04 16.22
CA VAL A 206 0.52 -16.70 16.36
C VAL A 206 -0.98 -16.80 16.63
N GLN A 207 -1.46 -16.09 17.66
CA GLN A 207 -2.87 -16.05 18.06
C GLN A 207 -3.31 -14.60 18.28
N GLY A 208 -4.61 -14.32 18.08
CA GLY A 208 -5.21 -13.01 18.34
C GLY A 208 -4.97 -11.95 17.25
N ALA A 209 -4.39 -12.29 16.09
CA ALA A 209 -4.34 -11.37 14.95
C ALA A 209 -5.75 -10.90 14.56
N GLY A 210 -5.88 -9.63 14.13
CA GLY A 210 -7.18 -8.99 13.90
C GLY A 210 -7.83 -8.41 15.17
N THR A 211 -7.23 -8.66 16.35
CA THR A 211 -7.64 -8.03 17.62
C THR A 211 -6.57 -7.05 18.11
N GLY A 212 -6.89 -6.29 19.18
CA GLY A 212 -5.91 -5.37 19.79
C GLY A 212 -4.81 -6.07 20.59
N THR A 213 -4.83 -7.43 20.69
CA THR A 213 -3.81 -8.19 21.44
C THR A 213 -3.41 -9.42 20.65
N VAL A 214 -2.14 -9.49 20.28
CA VAL A 214 -1.56 -10.63 19.57
C VAL A 214 -0.54 -11.31 20.46
N ARG A 215 -0.56 -12.66 20.48
CA ARG A 215 0.40 -13.49 21.19
C ARG A 215 1.18 -14.33 20.19
N VAL A 216 2.48 -14.38 20.38
CA VAL A 216 3.40 -15.18 19.57
C VAL A 216 4.24 -16.03 20.48
N GLN A 217 4.08 -17.34 20.39
CA GLN A 217 5.02 -18.29 20.99
C GLN A 217 6.14 -18.54 19.97
N GLY A 218 7.33 -18.08 20.28
CA GLY A 218 8.47 -18.28 19.40
C GLY A 218 8.81 -19.75 19.22
N VAL A 219 9.26 -20.11 18.03
CA VAL A 219 9.62 -21.49 17.65
C VAL A 219 11.07 -21.57 17.19
N ARG A 220 11.68 -22.73 17.28
CA ARG A 220 13.08 -22.92 16.86
C ARG A 220 13.27 -22.83 15.34
N ARG A 221 12.24 -23.16 14.56
CA ARG A 221 12.33 -23.26 13.10
C ARG A 221 10.96 -23.05 12.47
N LEU A 222 10.94 -22.32 11.36
CA LEU A 222 9.83 -22.26 10.44
C LEU A 222 10.21 -22.98 9.14
N HIS A 223 9.27 -23.73 8.56
CA HIS A 223 9.46 -24.39 7.26
C HIS A 223 8.90 -23.53 6.13
N GLY A 224 9.25 -23.85 4.88
CA GLY A 224 8.67 -23.20 3.70
C GLY A 224 7.22 -23.62 3.47
N CYS A 225 6.50 -22.82 2.70
CA CYS A 225 5.12 -23.11 2.32
C CYS A 225 4.74 -22.46 0.98
N SER A 226 3.59 -22.88 0.44
CA SER A 226 2.91 -22.16 -0.62
C SER A 226 1.75 -21.36 -0.01
N PHE A 227 1.65 -20.07 -0.32
CA PHE A 227 0.68 -19.15 0.25
C PHE A 227 0.15 -18.15 -0.78
N ALA A 228 -1.16 -17.90 -0.75
CA ALA A 228 -1.79 -16.88 -1.56
C ALA A 228 -2.12 -15.67 -0.67
N PRO A 229 -1.49 -14.50 -0.91
CA PRO A 229 -1.78 -13.29 -0.14
C PRO A 229 -3.22 -12.84 -0.32
N LEU A 230 -3.79 -12.15 0.68
CA LEU A 230 -5.15 -11.61 0.60
C LEU A 230 -5.29 -10.58 -0.54
N PRO A 231 -6.51 -10.37 -1.07
CA PRO A 231 -6.77 -9.37 -2.10
C PRO A 231 -6.62 -7.95 -1.59
N ASP A 232 -6.19 -7.03 -2.47
CA ASP A 232 -5.93 -5.62 -2.13
C ASP A 232 -7.22 -4.82 -1.96
N ARG A 233 -7.63 -4.65 -0.70
CA ARG A 233 -8.80 -3.84 -0.32
C ARG A 233 -8.70 -2.36 -0.75
N ILE A 234 -7.48 -1.82 -0.86
CA ILE A 234 -7.29 -0.42 -1.28
C ILE A 234 -7.42 -0.30 -2.80
N THR A 235 -6.93 -1.28 -3.56
CA THR A 235 -7.20 -1.36 -5.00
C THR A 235 -8.71 -1.54 -5.26
N ALA A 236 -9.41 -2.39 -4.51
CA ALA A 236 -10.87 -2.51 -4.59
C ALA A 236 -11.56 -1.17 -4.32
N ALA A 237 -11.20 -0.48 -3.24
CA ALA A 237 -11.71 0.85 -2.91
C ALA A 237 -11.41 1.88 -4.03
N THR A 238 -10.25 1.81 -4.67
CA THR A 238 -9.87 2.71 -5.78
C THR A 238 -10.80 2.56 -6.98
N PHE A 239 -11.06 1.32 -7.40
CA PHE A 239 -11.99 1.08 -8.53
C PHE A 239 -13.45 1.37 -8.16
N ALA A 240 -13.85 1.18 -6.88
CA ALA A 240 -15.14 1.62 -6.38
C ALA A 240 -15.31 3.14 -6.50
N CYS A 241 -14.30 3.91 -6.04
CA CYS A 241 -14.29 5.36 -6.18
C CYS A 241 -14.22 5.81 -7.65
N ALA A 242 -13.48 5.11 -8.51
CA ALA A 242 -13.43 5.41 -9.94
C ALA A 242 -14.81 5.24 -10.61
N CYS A 243 -15.52 4.16 -10.29
CA CYS A 243 -16.91 3.96 -10.77
C CYS A 243 -17.84 5.04 -10.22
N ALA A 244 -17.73 5.40 -8.94
CA ALA A 244 -18.52 6.45 -8.34
C ALA A 244 -18.28 7.83 -9.00
N ALA A 245 -17.04 8.18 -9.30
CA ALA A 245 -16.69 9.46 -9.93
C ALA A 245 -17.06 9.51 -11.41
N ALA A 246 -16.73 8.50 -12.21
CA ALA A 246 -16.97 8.45 -13.65
C ALA A 246 -18.39 8.05 -14.03
N GLY A 247 -19.12 7.34 -13.13
CA GLY A 247 -20.41 6.69 -13.41
C GLY A 247 -20.26 5.31 -14.01
N GLY A 248 -21.40 4.63 -14.18
CA GLY A 248 -21.47 3.29 -14.76
C GLY A 248 -21.70 2.17 -13.75
N ARG A 249 -21.25 0.95 -14.07
CA ARG A 249 -21.43 -0.24 -13.24
C ARG A 249 -20.17 -1.12 -13.28
N VAL A 250 -19.53 -1.26 -12.13
CA VAL A 250 -18.28 -2.05 -11.99
C VAL A 250 -18.47 -3.15 -10.96
N GLU A 251 -18.09 -4.37 -11.31
CA GLU A 251 -17.96 -5.49 -10.39
C GLU A 251 -16.51 -5.66 -9.96
N LEU A 252 -16.27 -5.70 -8.64
CA LEU A 252 -14.96 -5.92 -8.00
C LEU A 252 -14.94 -7.37 -7.52
N ALA A 253 -14.36 -8.26 -8.33
CA ALA A 253 -14.32 -9.70 -8.07
C ALA A 253 -13.07 -10.13 -7.31
N GLY A 254 -13.21 -11.14 -6.45
CA GLY A 254 -12.12 -11.75 -5.71
C GLY A 254 -11.68 -10.94 -4.47
N CYS A 255 -12.49 -9.97 -4.00
CA CYS A 255 -12.23 -9.23 -2.77
C CYS A 255 -13.51 -9.10 -1.94
N ALA A 256 -13.52 -9.72 -0.78
CA ALA A 256 -14.70 -9.69 0.10
C ALA A 256 -15.04 -8.24 0.53
N PRO A 257 -16.30 -7.79 0.37
CA PRO A 257 -16.73 -6.41 0.66
C PRO A 257 -16.42 -5.95 2.09
N ARG A 258 -16.42 -6.87 3.06
CA ARG A 258 -16.09 -6.56 4.46
C ARG A 258 -14.70 -5.94 4.65
N LEU A 259 -13.75 -6.20 3.74
CA LEU A 259 -12.37 -5.70 3.83
C LEU A 259 -12.27 -4.20 3.56
N TYR A 260 -13.25 -3.62 2.84
CA TYR A 260 -13.31 -2.19 2.52
C TYR A 260 -14.72 -1.60 2.75
N ALA A 261 -15.46 -2.19 3.69
CA ALA A 261 -16.84 -1.82 4.01
C ALA A 261 -17.03 -0.31 4.25
N PRO A 262 -16.16 0.42 5.00
CA PRO A 262 -16.35 1.85 5.22
C PRO A 262 -16.38 2.67 3.92
N VAL A 263 -15.61 2.29 2.90
CA VAL A 263 -15.66 2.96 1.60
C VAL A 263 -16.99 2.71 0.90
N LEU A 264 -17.48 1.48 0.92
CA LEU A 264 -18.76 1.12 0.30
C LEU A 264 -19.93 1.83 0.99
N GLU A 265 -19.93 1.93 2.31
CA GLU A 265 -20.94 2.63 3.10
C GLU A 265 -20.98 4.13 2.79
N ILE A 266 -19.81 4.77 2.65
CA ILE A 266 -19.73 6.19 2.27
C ILE A 266 -20.25 6.37 0.83
N LEU A 267 -19.91 5.50 -0.10
CA LEU A 267 -20.39 5.57 -1.48
C LEU A 267 -21.92 5.37 -1.56
N GLU A 268 -22.50 4.50 -0.72
CA GLU A 268 -23.95 4.36 -0.60
C GLU A 268 -24.62 5.63 -0.06
N GLN A 269 -24.04 6.23 0.99
CA GLN A 269 -24.51 7.53 1.52
C GLN A 269 -24.44 8.63 0.47
N MET A 270 -23.45 8.57 -0.43
CA MET A 270 -23.32 9.49 -1.56
C MET A 270 -24.30 9.20 -2.71
N GLY A 271 -25.08 8.11 -2.67
CA GLY A 271 -26.10 7.78 -3.69
C GLY A 271 -25.67 6.71 -4.71
N CYS A 272 -24.55 6.02 -4.48
CA CYS A 272 -24.21 4.84 -5.27
C CYS A 272 -25.05 3.63 -4.87
N GLY A 273 -25.45 2.82 -5.84
CA GLY A 273 -25.95 1.47 -5.57
C GLY A 273 -24.78 0.52 -5.29
N VAL A 274 -24.86 -0.25 -4.21
CA VAL A 274 -23.85 -1.25 -3.85
C VAL A 274 -24.51 -2.58 -3.56
N VAL A 275 -24.12 -3.61 -4.34
CA VAL A 275 -24.53 -5.00 -4.09
C VAL A 275 -23.34 -5.77 -3.57
N ARG A 276 -23.44 -6.32 -2.36
CA ARG A 276 -22.40 -7.12 -1.71
C ARG A 276 -22.66 -8.60 -1.93
N ARG A 277 -21.61 -9.34 -2.33
CA ARG A 277 -21.56 -10.81 -2.39
C ARG A 277 -20.50 -11.32 -1.44
N SER A 278 -20.29 -12.62 -1.34
CA SER A 278 -19.27 -13.22 -0.44
C SER A 278 -17.85 -12.73 -0.72
N ASP A 279 -17.47 -12.64 -1.99
CA ASP A 279 -16.13 -12.33 -2.48
C ASP A 279 -16.11 -11.26 -3.59
N ALA A 280 -17.21 -10.52 -3.76
CA ALA A 280 -17.34 -9.47 -4.76
C ALA A 280 -18.28 -8.35 -4.30
N ALA A 281 -18.09 -7.14 -4.83
CA ALA A 281 -19.08 -6.07 -4.76
C ALA A 281 -19.36 -5.50 -6.14
N VAL A 282 -20.60 -5.10 -6.39
CA VAL A 282 -20.99 -4.35 -7.59
C VAL A 282 -21.35 -2.94 -7.18
N ILE A 283 -20.63 -1.97 -7.73
CA ILE A 283 -20.88 -0.55 -7.54
C ILE A 283 -21.57 0.00 -8.80
N THR A 284 -22.62 0.78 -8.60
CA THR A 284 -23.40 1.38 -9.67
C THR A 284 -23.64 2.87 -9.40
N ARG A 285 -23.37 3.73 -10.38
CA ARG A 285 -23.70 5.15 -10.33
C ARG A 285 -24.25 5.61 -11.67
N PHE A 286 -25.54 5.91 -11.73
CA PHE A 286 -26.22 6.51 -12.89
C PHE A 286 -26.84 7.88 -12.57
N GLY A 287 -27.02 8.16 -11.28
CA GLY A 287 -27.62 9.40 -10.79
C GLY A 287 -26.59 10.41 -10.29
N ARG A 288 -27.09 11.35 -9.52
CA ARG A 288 -26.29 12.39 -8.83
C ARG A 288 -25.60 11.80 -7.59
N LEU A 289 -24.48 12.36 -7.23
CA LEU A 289 -23.81 12.09 -5.96
C LEU A 289 -24.13 13.21 -4.97
N TYR A 290 -24.28 12.86 -3.72
CA TYR A 290 -24.55 13.77 -2.62
C TYR A 290 -23.34 13.89 -1.69
N GLY A 291 -23.18 15.03 -1.03
CA GLY A 291 -22.14 15.20 -0.04
C GLY A 291 -22.39 14.31 1.19
N PRO A 292 -21.42 13.52 1.66
CA PRO A 292 -21.59 12.63 2.81
C PRO A 292 -21.44 13.36 4.16
N GLY A 293 -21.26 14.69 4.17
CA GLY A 293 -20.93 15.45 5.36
C GLY A 293 -19.47 15.29 5.78
N ARG A 294 -19.19 15.08 7.07
CA ARG A 294 -17.84 14.86 7.61
C ARG A 294 -17.49 13.38 7.65
N VAL A 295 -16.35 13.05 7.05
CA VAL A 295 -15.77 11.71 7.05
C VAL A 295 -14.44 11.74 7.80
N PHE A 296 -14.15 10.70 8.58
CA PHE A 296 -12.91 10.57 9.35
C PHE A 296 -12.22 9.28 8.98
N THR A 297 -10.91 9.34 8.81
CA THR A 297 -10.09 8.13 8.75
C THR A 297 -9.80 7.62 10.16
N GLY A 298 -9.28 6.40 10.26
CA GLY A 298 -8.90 5.82 11.55
C GLY A 298 -8.19 4.48 11.40
N ALA A 299 -7.74 3.95 12.52
CA ALA A 299 -7.24 2.59 12.56
C ALA A 299 -8.38 1.60 12.24
N TYR A 300 -8.02 0.50 11.55
CA TYR A 300 -8.99 -0.53 11.18
C TYR A 300 -9.80 -1.03 12.40
N PRO A 301 -11.14 -1.21 12.29
CA PRO A 301 -11.94 -1.28 11.06
C PRO A 301 -12.51 0.06 10.55
N ALA A 302 -12.06 1.20 11.06
CA ALA A 302 -12.47 2.49 10.51
C ALA A 302 -11.95 2.69 9.06
N LEU A 303 -12.33 3.82 8.46
CA LEU A 303 -11.90 4.16 7.11
C LEU A 303 -10.37 4.26 7.04
N ALA A 304 -9.77 3.47 6.17
CA ALA A 304 -8.33 3.51 5.96
C ALA A 304 -7.87 4.87 5.42
N THR A 305 -6.77 5.42 5.97
CA THR A 305 -6.16 6.65 5.48
C THR A 305 -5.82 6.58 3.98
N ASP A 306 -5.51 5.40 3.45
CA ASP A 306 -5.25 5.17 2.02
C ASP A 306 -6.46 5.46 1.13
N ALA A 307 -7.69 5.36 1.65
CA ALA A 307 -8.91 5.66 0.91
C ALA A 307 -9.28 7.16 0.93
N ALA A 308 -8.72 7.95 1.84
CA ALA A 308 -9.07 9.37 1.97
C ALA A 308 -8.88 10.19 0.68
N PRO A 309 -7.74 10.14 -0.02
CA PRO A 309 -7.58 10.86 -1.29
C PRO A 309 -8.53 10.34 -2.39
N LEU A 310 -8.84 9.04 -2.39
CA LEU A 310 -9.72 8.41 -3.38
C LEU A 310 -11.16 8.91 -3.24
N LEU A 311 -11.67 8.93 -2.00
CA LEU A 311 -12.98 9.51 -1.68
C LEU A 311 -13.00 11.02 -1.91
N ALA A 312 -11.90 11.73 -1.63
CA ALA A 312 -11.80 13.16 -1.93
C ALA A 312 -12.01 13.43 -3.42
N ALA A 313 -11.51 12.58 -4.32
CA ALA A 313 -11.79 12.69 -5.75
C ALA A 313 -13.29 12.49 -6.08
N VAL A 314 -13.99 11.61 -5.36
CA VAL A 314 -15.43 11.40 -5.54
C VAL A 314 -16.23 12.62 -5.05
N LEU A 315 -15.80 13.29 -3.95
CA LEU A 315 -16.43 14.51 -3.43
C LEU A 315 -16.48 15.64 -4.47
N LEU A 316 -15.51 15.72 -5.38
CA LEU A 316 -15.51 16.73 -6.46
C LEU A 316 -16.73 16.62 -7.39
N CYS A 317 -17.34 15.43 -7.45
CA CYS A 317 -18.48 15.12 -8.30
C CYS A 317 -19.83 15.22 -7.54
N ALA A 318 -19.81 15.56 -6.24
CA ALA A 318 -21.01 15.57 -5.40
C ALA A 318 -21.76 16.89 -5.43
N GLU A 319 -23.09 16.80 -5.34
CA GLU A 319 -23.96 17.94 -5.06
C GLU A 319 -24.08 18.09 -3.54
N GLY A 320 -23.50 19.13 -3.01
CA GLY A 320 -23.43 19.39 -1.57
C GLY A 320 -22.01 19.29 -1.01
N PRO A 321 -21.77 19.95 0.12
CA PRO A 321 -20.45 19.99 0.72
C PRO A 321 -20.07 18.65 1.36
N GLY A 322 -18.78 18.34 1.35
CA GLY A 322 -18.21 17.19 2.05
C GLY A 322 -16.84 17.53 2.60
N SER A 323 -16.43 16.82 3.64
CA SER A 323 -15.07 16.95 4.16
C SER A 323 -14.51 15.61 4.62
N ILE A 324 -13.19 15.46 4.50
CA ILE A 324 -12.47 14.28 4.98
C ILE A 324 -11.34 14.75 5.88
N GLU A 325 -11.33 14.28 7.12
CA GLU A 325 -10.25 14.51 8.07
C GLU A 325 -9.39 13.25 8.18
N ASP A 326 -8.08 13.38 7.89
CA ASP A 326 -7.13 12.30 8.09
C ASP A 326 -6.48 12.42 9.48
N VAL A 327 -6.88 11.53 10.41
CA VAL A 327 -6.33 11.56 11.77
C VAL A 327 -4.98 10.85 11.89
N ILE A 328 -4.51 10.20 10.81
CA ILE A 328 -3.27 9.40 10.81
C ILE A 328 -2.08 10.22 10.29
N PHE A 329 -2.21 10.88 9.13
CA PHE A 329 -1.12 11.60 8.47
C PHE A 329 -1.41 13.09 8.29
N GLU A 330 -0.37 13.92 8.48
CA GLU A 330 -0.47 15.39 8.43
C GLU A 330 -0.61 15.94 7.01
N ARG A 331 -0.06 15.24 6.01
CA ARG A 331 0.04 15.72 4.62
C ARG A 331 -0.63 14.77 3.63
N ARG A 332 -1.77 14.19 4.03
CA ARG A 332 -2.45 13.16 3.23
C ARG A 332 -3.01 13.69 1.92
N PHE A 333 -3.41 14.94 1.87
CA PHE A 333 -4.10 15.56 0.75
C PHE A 333 -3.16 16.34 -0.19
N GLY A 334 -1.98 15.80 -0.50
CA GLY A 334 -1.07 16.36 -1.50
C GLY A 334 -1.69 16.51 -2.90
N CYS A 335 -2.76 15.76 -3.19
CA CYS A 335 -3.53 15.85 -4.44
C CYS A 335 -4.45 17.08 -4.53
N ALA A 336 -4.67 17.82 -3.45
CA ALA A 336 -5.62 18.96 -3.43
C ALA A 336 -5.29 20.05 -4.46
N ALA A 337 -4.01 20.35 -4.67
CA ALA A 337 -3.58 21.28 -5.71
C ALA A 337 -4.00 20.83 -7.12
N GLY A 338 -3.86 19.52 -7.40
CA GLY A 338 -4.31 18.94 -8.65
C GLY A 338 -5.84 18.94 -8.81
N PHE A 339 -6.59 18.74 -7.73
CA PHE A 339 -8.05 18.88 -7.74
C PHE A 339 -8.48 20.32 -8.06
N ALA A 340 -7.82 21.31 -7.46
CA ALA A 340 -8.08 22.71 -7.76
C ALA A 340 -7.73 23.06 -9.21
N ALA A 341 -6.61 22.53 -9.74
CA ALA A 341 -6.20 22.72 -11.13
C ALA A 341 -7.22 22.12 -12.13
N LEU A 342 -7.91 21.03 -11.77
CA LEU A 342 -9.02 20.49 -12.54
C LEU A 342 -10.30 21.34 -12.46
N GLY A 343 -10.36 22.38 -11.62
CA GLY A 343 -11.56 23.21 -11.39
C GLY A 343 -12.41 22.74 -10.21
N GLY A 344 -11.95 21.78 -9.42
CA GLY A 344 -12.59 21.37 -8.18
C GLY A 344 -12.49 22.45 -7.10
N ARG A 345 -13.58 22.72 -6.39
CA ARG A 345 -13.62 23.69 -5.28
C ARG A 345 -13.19 22.99 -3.99
N VAL A 346 -11.89 22.99 -3.72
CA VAL A 346 -11.31 22.33 -2.55
C VAL A 346 -10.41 23.28 -1.77
N ARG A 347 -10.38 23.07 -0.44
CA ARG A 347 -9.40 23.70 0.45
C ARG A 347 -8.93 22.68 1.49
N VAL A 348 -7.70 22.84 1.96
CA VAL A 348 -7.13 22.00 3.00
C VAL A 348 -6.80 22.89 4.21
N GLU A 349 -7.32 22.53 5.37
CA GLU A 349 -7.04 23.17 6.66
C GLU A 349 -6.52 22.11 7.63
N GLY A 350 -5.25 22.22 8.01
CA GLY A 350 -4.61 21.22 8.84
C GLY A 350 -4.63 19.83 8.19
N ARG A 351 -5.38 18.91 8.78
CA ARG A 351 -5.55 17.52 8.32
C ARG A 351 -6.86 17.27 7.58
N THR A 352 -7.66 18.32 7.31
CA THR A 352 -8.99 18.20 6.72
C THR A 352 -9.00 18.77 5.32
N LEU A 353 -9.46 17.99 4.36
CA LEU A 353 -9.85 18.47 3.03
C LEU A 353 -11.35 18.74 3.03
N TYR A 354 -11.73 19.93 2.58
CA TYR A 354 -13.10 20.35 2.32
C TYR A 354 -13.33 20.43 0.83
N ALA A 355 -14.46 19.89 0.37
CA ALA A 355 -14.93 20.01 -1.00
C ALA A 355 -16.30 20.70 -1.04
N GLU A 356 -16.43 21.69 -1.92
CA GLU A 356 -17.67 22.45 -2.12
C GLU A 356 -18.27 22.12 -3.49
N PRO A 357 -19.61 22.10 -3.62
CA PRO A 357 -20.26 21.80 -4.87
C PRO A 357 -20.05 22.89 -5.94
N GLY A 358 -20.35 22.55 -7.20
CA GLY A 358 -20.44 23.51 -8.32
C GLY A 358 -19.12 23.78 -9.05
N GLY A 359 -18.07 22.97 -8.80
CA GLY A 359 -16.90 22.93 -9.67
C GLY A 359 -17.21 22.20 -10.97
N THR A 360 -16.74 22.72 -12.12
CA THR A 360 -16.75 21.99 -13.39
C THR A 360 -15.36 21.45 -13.64
N LEU A 361 -15.21 20.14 -13.57
CA LEU A 361 -13.90 19.51 -13.78
C LEU A 361 -13.52 19.55 -15.26
N GLN A 362 -12.35 20.12 -15.56
CA GLN A 362 -11.78 20.24 -16.89
C GLN A 362 -10.40 19.60 -16.94
N GLY A 363 -10.11 18.89 -18.03
CA GLY A 363 -8.83 18.25 -18.25
C GLY A 363 -7.66 19.24 -18.26
N THR A 364 -6.55 18.88 -17.61
CA THR A 364 -5.34 19.70 -17.48
C THR A 364 -4.11 18.84 -17.24
N VAL A 365 -2.94 19.48 -17.09
CA VAL A 365 -1.71 18.80 -16.70
C VAL A 365 -1.64 18.71 -15.16
N LEU A 366 -1.35 17.51 -14.65
CA LEU A 366 -1.34 17.17 -13.24
C LEU A 366 -0.05 16.46 -12.86
N GLU A 367 0.43 16.67 -11.65
CA GLU A 367 1.58 15.94 -11.10
C GLU A 367 1.12 15.01 -9.98
N ALA A 368 1.43 13.72 -10.10
CA ALA A 368 1.16 12.78 -9.02
C ALA A 368 2.06 13.10 -7.80
N PRO A 369 1.50 13.48 -6.64
CA PRO A 369 2.31 13.85 -5.48
C PRO A 369 2.86 12.64 -4.73
N ASP A 370 2.13 11.55 -4.74
CA ASP A 370 2.39 10.27 -4.09
C ASP A 370 1.51 9.17 -4.71
N LEU A 371 1.63 7.94 -4.19
CA LEU A 371 0.90 6.78 -4.68
C LEU A 371 -0.64 6.99 -4.71
N ARG A 372 -1.23 7.37 -3.57
CA ARG A 372 -2.70 7.45 -3.44
C ARG A 372 -3.24 8.77 -3.95
N GLY A 373 -2.47 9.84 -3.78
CA GLY A 373 -2.77 11.13 -4.40
C GLY A 373 -2.77 11.05 -5.92
N GLY A 374 -1.79 10.35 -6.52
CA GLY A 374 -1.75 10.10 -7.95
C GLY A 374 -2.96 9.31 -8.45
N ALA A 375 -3.34 8.22 -7.76
CA ALA A 375 -4.54 7.46 -8.09
C ALA A 375 -5.83 8.30 -7.96
N ALA A 376 -5.90 9.18 -6.96
CA ALA A 376 -7.02 10.10 -6.79
C ALA A 376 -7.12 11.12 -7.94
N LEU A 377 -5.97 11.61 -8.45
CA LEU A 377 -5.96 12.47 -9.65
C LEU A 377 -6.43 11.72 -10.90
N VAL A 378 -6.10 10.43 -11.05
CA VAL A 378 -6.65 9.59 -12.13
C VAL A 378 -8.17 9.48 -12.02
N ILE A 379 -8.71 9.24 -10.81
CA ILE A 379 -10.16 9.16 -10.56
C ILE A 379 -10.84 10.50 -10.95
N ALA A 380 -10.28 11.62 -10.51
CA ALA A 380 -10.83 12.94 -10.82
C ALA A 380 -10.76 13.25 -12.33
N ALA A 381 -9.66 12.88 -13.00
CA ALA A 381 -9.49 13.06 -14.45
C ALA A 381 -10.49 12.21 -15.27
N LEU A 382 -10.85 11.01 -14.81
CA LEU A 382 -11.90 10.18 -15.45
C LEU A 382 -13.28 10.85 -15.41
N ALA A 383 -13.57 11.67 -14.40
CA ALA A 383 -14.81 12.43 -14.28
C ALA A 383 -14.77 13.79 -14.98
N ALA A 384 -13.59 14.32 -15.31
CA ALA A 384 -13.41 15.64 -15.93
C ALA A 384 -13.82 15.65 -17.40
N GLN A 385 -14.18 16.82 -17.92
CA GLN A 385 -14.37 17.03 -19.36
C GLN A 385 -13.02 17.25 -20.04
N GLY A 386 -12.86 16.75 -21.26
CA GLY A 386 -11.61 16.89 -22.03
C GLY A 386 -10.52 15.92 -21.61
N SER A 387 -9.26 16.29 -21.85
CA SER A 387 -8.11 15.42 -21.67
C SER A 387 -7.17 15.92 -20.58
N SER A 388 -6.71 15.04 -19.71
CA SER A 388 -5.71 15.31 -18.68
C SER A 388 -4.42 14.54 -18.94
N ARG A 389 -3.28 15.16 -18.61
CA ARG A 389 -1.97 14.51 -18.56
C ARG A 389 -1.53 14.37 -17.09
N ILE A 390 -1.21 13.18 -16.64
CA ILE A 390 -0.67 12.95 -15.28
C ILE A 390 0.77 12.51 -15.40
N THR A 391 1.67 13.29 -14.83
CA THR A 391 3.11 13.02 -14.74
C THR A 391 3.47 12.32 -13.43
N HIS A 392 4.71 11.85 -13.30
CA HIS A 392 5.20 11.12 -12.11
C HIS A 392 4.40 9.85 -11.79
N THR A 393 3.98 9.14 -12.84
CA THR A 393 3.19 7.91 -12.71
C THR A 393 3.93 6.78 -12.01
N GLU A 394 5.26 6.87 -11.90
CA GLU A 394 6.08 5.95 -11.11
C GLU A 394 5.63 5.85 -9.65
N PHE A 395 5.04 6.91 -9.08
CA PHE A 395 4.45 6.82 -7.75
C PHE A 395 3.21 5.92 -7.73
N ILE A 396 2.40 5.95 -8.79
CA ILE A 396 1.18 5.12 -8.93
C ILE A 396 1.58 3.65 -9.12
N ASP A 397 2.60 3.38 -9.96
CA ASP A 397 3.09 2.05 -10.29
C ASP A 397 3.67 1.28 -9.08
N ARG A 398 3.99 1.98 -7.99
CA ARG A 398 4.41 1.36 -6.74
C ARG A 398 3.32 0.56 -6.05
N GLY A 399 2.05 0.80 -6.33
CA GLY A 399 0.94 0.15 -5.65
C GLY A 399 -0.21 -0.32 -6.53
N TYR A 400 -0.17 -0.03 -7.83
CA TYR A 400 -1.21 -0.43 -8.77
C TYR A 400 -0.61 -1.14 -9.98
N ALA A 401 -0.75 -2.45 -10.03
CA ALA A 401 -0.37 -3.23 -11.19
C ALA A 401 -1.42 -3.06 -12.30
N ASP A 402 -0.94 -2.78 -13.53
CA ASP A 402 -1.79 -2.67 -14.75
C ASP A 402 -2.95 -1.67 -14.61
N PHE A 403 -2.73 -0.56 -13.87
CA PHE A 403 -3.82 0.36 -13.52
C PHE A 403 -4.51 0.94 -14.75
N ALA A 404 -3.73 1.48 -15.70
CA ALA A 404 -4.28 2.02 -16.95
C ALA A 404 -4.99 0.94 -17.77
N GLN A 405 -4.42 -0.25 -17.89
CA GLN A 405 -5.00 -1.36 -18.64
C GLN A 405 -6.35 -1.81 -18.05
N LYS A 406 -6.44 -1.91 -16.71
CA LYS A 406 -7.68 -2.27 -16.01
C LYS A 406 -8.77 -1.19 -16.20
N LEU A 407 -8.41 0.09 -16.14
CA LEU A 407 -9.35 1.18 -16.41
C LEU A 407 -9.80 1.20 -17.87
N THR A 408 -8.90 0.93 -18.83
CA THR A 408 -9.25 0.79 -20.25
C THR A 408 -10.20 -0.40 -20.48
N ALA A 409 -9.96 -1.53 -19.83
CA ALA A 409 -10.85 -2.70 -19.90
C ALA A 409 -12.26 -2.41 -19.35
N LEU A 410 -12.42 -1.45 -18.47
CA LEU A 410 -13.70 -0.94 -17.98
C LEU A 410 -14.35 0.11 -18.90
N GLY A 411 -13.72 0.47 -20.04
CA GLY A 411 -14.20 1.48 -20.97
C GLY A 411 -13.66 2.90 -20.73
N GLY A 412 -12.78 3.07 -19.75
CA GLY A 412 -12.06 4.32 -19.54
C GLY A 412 -11.09 4.62 -20.68
N GLN A 413 -10.99 5.87 -21.07
CA GLN A 413 -9.98 6.30 -22.07
C GLN A 413 -8.71 6.76 -21.35
N ILE A 414 -7.80 5.82 -21.13
CA ILE A 414 -6.50 6.07 -20.52
C ILE A 414 -5.40 5.37 -21.33
N ALA A 415 -4.35 6.10 -21.67
CA ALA A 415 -3.18 5.56 -22.33
C ALA A 415 -1.92 5.97 -21.56
N ARG A 416 -0.87 5.17 -21.67
CA ARG A 416 0.46 5.53 -21.19
C ARG A 416 1.28 6.05 -22.37
N GLU A 417 1.70 7.30 -22.29
CA GLU A 417 2.61 7.90 -23.28
C GLU A 417 4.04 7.80 -22.77
N THR A 418 4.86 7.04 -23.49
CA THR A 418 6.30 6.99 -23.20
C THR A 418 6.89 8.35 -23.53
N PRO A 419 7.75 8.96 -22.68
CA PRO A 419 8.45 10.19 -23.04
C PRO A 419 9.14 10.01 -24.40
N ARG A 420 8.81 10.87 -25.36
CA ARG A 420 9.60 10.90 -26.63
C ARG A 420 11.04 11.12 -26.21
N GLY A 421 11.90 10.19 -26.56
CA GLY A 421 13.33 10.24 -26.26
C GLY A 421 13.85 11.63 -26.59
N ALA A 422 14.63 12.21 -25.67
CA ALA A 422 15.40 13.40 -25.98
C ALA A 422 16.19 13.09 -27.27
N ASP A 423 15.90 13.85 -28.33
CA ASP A 423 16.60 13.75 -29.60
C ASP A 423 18.09 13.71 -29.31
N CYS A 424 18.70 12.59 -29.63
CA CYS A 424 20.18 12.46 -29.65
C CYS A 424 20.70 13.53 -30.62
N PRO A 425 21.50 14.51 -30.17
CA PRO A 425 22.03 15.52 -31.09
C PRO A 425 22.78 14.80 -32.20
N LYS A 426 22.29 14.91 -33.45
CA LYS A 426 22.95 14.43 -34.65
C LYS A 426 24.41 14.90 -34.60
N LYS A 427 25.34 13.95 -34.48
CA LYS A 427 26.77 14.22 -34.71
C LYS A 427 26.87 14.93 -36.05
N ARG A 428 27.25 16.20 -36.04
CA ARG A 428 27.72 16.89 -37.25
C ARG A 428 28.99 16.17 -37.67
N THR A 429 28.90 15.42 -38.73
CA THR A 429 30.05 14.99 -39.50
C THR A 429 30.70 16.25 -40.09
N SER A 430 31.85 16.65 -39.55
CA SER A 430 32.72 17.59 -40.21
C SER A 430 33.47 16.83 -41.32
N GLU A 431 33.02 16.99 -42.54
CA GLU A 431 33.87 16.83 -43.72
C GLU A 431 34.80 18.06 -43.80
N THR A 432 36.05 17.84 -43.66
CA THR A 432 37.17 18.41 -44.48
C THR A 432 38.45 17.71 -44.06
#